data_4dd2324c0189f4f3f73d5e22da1cbdc8
#
_entry.id   4dd2324c0189f4f3f73d5e22da1cbdc8
#
_cell.length_a   1.000
_cell.length_b   1.000
_cell.length_c   1.000
_cell.angle_alpha   90.00
_cell.angle_beta   90.00
_cell.angle_gamma   90.00
#
_symmetry.space_group_name_H-M   'P 1'
#
loop_
_entity.id
_entity.type
_entity.pdbx_description
1 polymer ?
#
loop_
_entity_poly.entity_id
_entity_poly.type
_entity_poly.pdbx_seq_one_letter_code
_entity_poly.pdbx_strand_id
1 'polypeptide(L)'
;MNPFTPATIAPLAQQFGTPLWIYDADTITRQIAALRLFDVVRFAQKANSNTHILRLMKRQGAVVDSVSLGEIERALAGGFTPGLHNGHADIVFTADLLDRATLARVVELNIPVNCGSMDMLDQLGAVNPGHPVWLRINPGFGHGHSKKTNTGGEHSKHGIWHGDLLRACEKIQSNGLVLQGLHMHIGSGVDYAHLQEVCGAMLKLVEVVNAQGLDLHAISAGGGLSVPYQAGEPTIDTAHYFSLWDAVRHAVEQLLEHPVKLEIEPGRYLMAESGVLVTEVRATKQQGANHFVMVDAGFSDLVRPALYGAYHGMELIHSDGTAVNGLQFDTVVAGPLCESGDVFTQGDGGVVLHRSLPQAQVGDLLVLHDTGAYGASMSSNYNARPLIAEVLMENGEPRLIRRRQTVAELLALEAV
;
A
#
# COMPACT_ATOMS: atom_id res chain seq x y z
N MET A 1 0.55 -18.86 13.11
CA MET A 1 -0.34 -19.85 12.44
C MET A 1 -0.95 -19.18 11.23
N ASN A 2 -1.17 -19.91 10.13
CA ASN A 2 -1.90 -19.37 8.98
C ASN A 2 -3.37 -19.18 9.37
N PRO A 3 -3.93 -17.97 9.34
CA PRO A 3 -5.34 -17.74 9.68
C PRO A 3 -6.30 -18.23 8.59
N PHE A 4 -5.79 -18.39 7.37
CA PHE A 4 -6.56 -18.74 6.18
C PHE A 4 -6.51 -20.26 5.93
N THR A 5 -7.12 -21.02 6.83
CA THR A 5 -7.27 -22.47 6.65
C THR A 5 -8.52 -22.81 5.85
N PRO A 6 -8.58 -23.97 5.16
CA PRO A 6 -9.79 -24.41 4.48
C PRO A 6 -11.04 -24.38 5.38
N ALA A 7 -10.90 -24.80 6.63
CA ALA A 7 -11.98 -24.76 7.63
C ALA A 7 -12.44 -23.35 8.01
N THR A 8 -11.58 -22.33 7.88
CA THR A 8 -11.95 -20.92 8.10
C THR A 8 -12.60 -20.32 6.86
N ILE A 9 -12.05 -20.61 5.67
CA ILE A 9 -12.45 -19.98 4.42
C ILE A 9 -13.81 -20.46 3.91
N ALA A 10 -14.05 -21.79 3.89
CA ALA A 10 -15.26 -22.34 3.27
C ALA A 10 -16.56 -21.85 3.90
N PRO A 11 -16.72 -21.77 5.23
CA PRO A 11 -17.92 -21.19 5.83
C PRO A 11 -18.13 -19.72 5.46
N LEU A 12 -17.05 -18.93 5.33
CA LEU A 12 -17.13 -17.51 4.94
C LEU A 12 -17.58 -17.36 3.49
N ALA A 13 -17.04 -18.19 2.58
CA ALA A 13 -17.47 -18.22 1.20
C ALA A 13 -18.96 -18.61 1.07
N GLN A 14 -19.43 -19.56 1.87
CA GLN A 14 -20.86 -19.94 1.91
C GLN A 14 -21.74 -18.80 2.47
N GLN A 15 -21.28 -18.11 3.50
CA GLN A 15 -22.05 -17.05 4.16
C GLN A 15 -22.12 -15.75 3.33
N PHE A 16 -21.01 -15.32 2.74
CA PHE A 16 -20.87 -14.01 2.09
C PHE A 16 -20.84 -14.09 0.56
N GLY A 17 -20.76 -15.30 -0.01
CA GLY A 17 -20.64 -15.56 -1.44
C GLY A 17 -19.25 -15.24 -1.98
N THR A 18 -18.94 -15.78 -3.17
CA THR A 18 -17.72 -15.51 -3.93
C THR A 18 -17.95 -14.52 -5.07
N PRO A 19 -16.94 -13.85 -5.62
CA PRO A 19 -15.60 -13.66 -5.04
C PRO A 19 -15.67 -12.86 -3.74
N LEU A 20 -14.70 -13.06 -2.82
CA LEU A 20 -14.71 -12.48 -1.49
C LEU A 20 -13.31 -12.11 -1.03
N TRP A 21 -13.13 -10.90 -0.50
CA TRP A 21 -11.94 -10.52 0.25
C TRP A 21 -12.08 -10.93 1.72
N ILE A 22 -11.06 -11.59 2.26
CA ILE A 22 -10.98 -11.90 3.69
C ILE A 22 -9.67 -11.33 4.22
N TYR A 23 -9.74 -10.61 5.35
CA TYR A 23 -8.58 -10.05 6.06
C TYR A 23 -8.51 -10.60 7.48
N ASP A 24 -7.28 -10.70 8.00
CA ASP A 24 -6.98 -11.12 9.37
C ASP A 24 -6.41 -9.95 10.20
N ALA A 25 -7.13 -9.54 11.25
CA ALA A 25 -6.75 -8.43 12.11
C ALA A 25 -5.49 -8.71 12.95
N ASP A 26 -5.26 -9.97 13.31
CA ASP A 26 -4.11 -10.35 14.14
C ASP A 26 -2.82 -10.24 13.34
N THR A 27 -2.85 -10.58 12.05
CA THR A 27 -1.72 -10.38 11.15
C THR A 27 -1.37 -8.89 11.01
N ILE A 28 -2.37 -8.04 10.79
CA ILE A 28 -2.16 -6.57 10.73
C ILE A 28 -1.52 -6.07 12.04
N THR A 29 -2.07 -6.48 13.18
CA THR A 29 -1.59 -6.09 14.50
C THR A 29 -0.14 -6.52 14.74
N ARG A 30 0.20 -7.75 14.35
CA ARG A 30 1.57 -8.29 14.45
C ARG A 30 2.57 -7.51 13.58
N GLN A 31 2.19 -7.15 12.36
CA GLN A 31 3.04 -6.39 11.46
C GLN A 31 3.30 -4.95 11.97
N ILE A 32 2.29 -4.30 12.54
CA ILE A 32 2.47 -3.00 13.20
C ILE A 32 3.43 -3.14 14.41
N ALA A 33 3.24 -4.18 15.21
CA ALA A 33 4.08 -4.44 16.38
C ALA A 33 5.56 -4.65 16.02
N ALA A 34 5.86 -5.23 14.85
CA ALA A 34 7.22 -5.43 14.38
C ALA A 34 7.95 -4.12 14.03
N LEU A 35 7.22 -3.01 13.90
CA LEU A 35 7.77 -1.69 13.57
C LEU A 35 7.75 -0.71 14.77
N ARG A 36 7.48 -1.19 15.98
CA ARG A 36 7.37 -0.34 17.19
C ARG A 36 8.65 0.37 17.63
N LEU A 37 9.78 0.05 17.04
CA LEU A 37 11.04 0.77 17.27
C LEU A 37 11.03 2.16 16.63
N PHE A 38 10.30 2.35 15.53
CA PHE A 38 10.09 3.66 14.92
C PHE A 38 9.19 4.52 15.81
N ASP A 39 9.48 5.83 15.89
CA ASP A 39 8.66 6.77 16.67
C ASP A 39 7.25 6.90 16.10
N VAL A 40 7.11 6.80 14.76
CA VAL A 40 5.84 6.88 14.06
C VAL A 40 5.75 5.82 12.96
N VAL A 41 4.72 4.99 13.02
CA VAL A 41 4.33 4.07 11.94
C VAL A 41 3.15 4.70 11.20
N ARG A 42 3.40 5.21 9.99
CA ARG A 42 2.43 5.91 9.16
C ARG A 42 1.95 4.99 8.04
N PHE A 43 0.76 4.43 8.17
CA PHE A 43 0.22 3.50 7.18
C PHE A 43 -0.08 4.21 5.86
N ALA A 44 0.61 3.80 4.78
CA ALA A 44 0.30 4.24 3.42
C ALA A 44 -1.02 3.61 2.97
N GLN A 45 -2.14 4.31 3.25
CA GLN A 45 -3.49 3.76 3.14
C GLN A 45 -3.93 3.42 1.70
N LYS A 46 -3.19 3.88 0.67
CA LYS A 46 -3.37 3.42 -0.71
C LYS A 46 -3.27 1.89 -0.85
N ALA A 47 -2.59 1.21 0.07
CA ALA A 47 -2.53 -0.25 0.10
C ALA A 47 -3.89 -0.88 0.43
N ASN A 48 -4.64 -0.30 1.37
CA ASN A 48 -6.03 -0.64 1.69
C ASN A 48 -6.68 0.48 2.53
N SER A 49 -7.58 1.23 1.94
CA SER A 49 -8.23 2.38 2.59
C SER A 49 -9.63 2.09 3.17
N ASN A 50 -9.97 0.81 3.41
CA ASN A 50 -11.24 0.47 4.06
C ASN A 50 -11.29 1.08 5.47
N THR A 51 -12.34 1.83 5.79
CA THR A 51 -12.46 2.59 7.04
C THR A 51 -12.43 1.70 8.30
N HIS A 52 -12.85 0.44 8.20
CA HIS A 52 -12.75 -0.51 9.33
C HIS A 52 -11.30 -0.96 9.57
N ILE A 53 -10.52 -1.13 8.51
CA ILE A 53 -9.08 -1.39 8.59
C ILE A 53 -8.36 -0.15 9.14
N LEU A 54 -8.71 1.05 8.68
CA LEU A 54 -8.17 2.31 9.21
C LEU A 54 -8.44 2.46 10.71
N ARG A 55 -9.65 2.09 11.19
CA ARG A 55 -9.95 2.07 12.63
C ARG A 55 -9.09 1.05 13.40
N LEU A 56 -8.82 -0.11 12.82
CA LEU A 56 -7.89 -1.09 13.41
C LEU A 56 -6.48 -0.51 13.50
N MET A 57 -5.97 0.09 12.41
CA MET A 57 -4.66 0.76 12.39
C MET A 57 -4.55 1.80 13.51
N LYS A 58 -5.56 2.67 13.65
CA LYS A 58 -5.60 3.67 14.71
C LYS A 58 -5.58 3.06 16.12
N ARG A 59 -6.38 2.03 16.37
CA ARG A 59 -6.38 1.32 17.67
C ARG A 59 -5.02 0.71 18.02
N GLN A 60 -4.24 0.35 17.01
CA GLN A 60 -2.88 -0.18 17.17
C GLN A 60 -1.80 0.92 17.24
N GLY A 61 -2.20 2.20 17.21
CA GLY A 61 -1.29 3.33 17.34
C GLY A 61 -0.59 3.75 16.02
N ALA A 62 -0.98 3.17 14.88
CA ALA A 62 -0.53 3.65 13.59
C ALA A 62 -1.29 4.92 13.19
N VAL A 63 -0.62 5.82 12.46
CA VAL A 63 -1.18 7.00 11.80
C VAL A 63 -1.25 6.77 10.30
N VAL A 64 -1.68 7.72 9.47
CA VAL A 64 -1.90 7.49 8.05
C VAL A 64 -1.20 8.50 7.14
N ASP A 65 -0.77 7.99 5.98
CA ASP A 65 -0.42 8.77 4.81
C ASP A 65 -1.57 8.71 3.80
N SER A 66 -2.02 9.88 3.31
CA SER A 66 -3.12 10.03 2.36
C SER A 66 -2.60 10.63 1.05
N VAL A 67 -3.04 10.12 -0.08
CA VAL A 67 -2.56 10.56 -1.40
C VAL A 67 -3.66 11.15 -2.29
N SER A 68 -4.86 11.34 -1.74
CA SER A 68 -6.00 11.96 -2.42
C SER A 68 -6.98 12.55 -1.41
N LEU A 69 -7.88 13.43 -1.88
CA LEU A 69 -9.00 13.94 -1.07
C LEU A 69 -9.85 12.79 -0.51
N GLY A 70 -10.14 11.77 -1.32
CA GLY A 70 -10.91 10.62 -0.89
C GLY A 70 -10.24 9.83 0.25
N GLU A 71 -8.91 9.75 0.26
CA GLU A 71 -8.17 9.13 1.35
C GLU A 71 -8.15 9.99 2.62
N ILE A 72 -8.09 11.32 2.51
CA ILE A 72 -8.27 12.23 3.66
C ILE A 72 -9.63 11.97 4.31
N GLU A 73 -10.72 11.97 3.53
CA GLU A 73 -12.07 11.75 4.05
C GLU A 73 -12.23 10.34 4.67
N ARG A 74 -11.58 9.31 4.10
CA ARG A 74 -11.55 7.97 4.69
C ARG A 74 -10.77 7.94 6.01
N ALA A 75 -9.68 8.65 6.13
CA ALA A 75 -8.93 8.80 7.38
C ALA A 75 -9.78 9.46 8.47
N LEU A 76 -10.47 10.56 8.14
CA LEU A 76 -11.40 11.22 9.06
C LEU A 76 -12.53 10.28 9.49
N ALA A 77 -13.16 9.55 8.55
CA ALA A 77 -14.17 8.54 8.85
C ALA A 77 -13.60 7.34 9.66
N GLY A 78 -12.32 7.06 9.53
CA GLY A 78 -11.55 6.13 10.36
C GLY A 78 -11.30 6.63 11.78
N GLY A 79 -11.56 7.92 12.03
CA GLY A 79 -11.44 8.57 13.33
C GLY A 79 -10.07 9.23 13.56
N PHE A 80 -9.20 9.34 12.55
CA PHE A 80 -7.93 10.08 12.67
C PHE A 80 -8.20 11.57 12.83
N THR A 81 -7.36 12.23 13.64
CA THR A 81 -7.48 13.66 13.92
C THR A 81 -6.71 14.46 12.88
N PRO A 82 -7.34 15.45 12.21
CA PRO A 82 -6.63 16.31 11.28
C PRO A 82 -5.75 17.34 12.00
N GLY A 83 -4.77 17.87 11.27
CA GLY A 83 -3.89 18.93 11.74
C GLY A 83 -2.68 18.44 12.52
N LEU A 84 -1.89 19.42 12.99
CA LEU A 84 -0.66 19.17 13.76
C LEU A 84 -0.93 19.44 15.24
N HIS A 85 -0.74 18.43 16.08
CA HIS A 85 -0.96 18.50 17.53
C HIS A 85 0.33 18.15 18.29
N ASN A 86 0.92 19.13 18.97
CA ASN A 86 2.18 18.94 19.71
C ASN A 86 3.32 18.31 18.86
N GLY A 87 3.45 18.76 17.60
CA GLY A 87 4.43 18.23 16.67
C GLY A 87 4.11 16.81 16.15
N HIS A 88 2.85 16.36 16.27
CA HIS A 88 2.38 15.09 15.77
C HIS A 88 1.17 15.27 14.84
N ALA A 89 1.15 14.57 13.71
CA ALA A 89 0.03 14.56 12.77
C ALA A 89 -0.45 13.13 12.53
N ASP A 90 -1.73 12.86 12.82
CA ASP A 90 -2.36 11.57 12.50
C ASP A 90 -2.48 11.38 10.98
N ILE A 91 -2.66 12.47 10.23
CA ILE A 91 -2.83 12.47 8.77
C ILE A 91 -1.75 13.36 8.17
N VAL A 92 -0.97 12.83 7.23
CA VAL A 92 -0.10 13.60 6.32
C VAL A 92 -0.61 13.37 4.90
N PHE A 93 -0.58 14.40 4.08
CA PHE A 93 -0.91 14.29 2.67
C PHE A 93 0.38 14.25 1.84
N THR A 94 0.58 13.19 1.08
CA THR A 94 1.77 13.01 0.23
C THR A 94 1.38 12.97 -1.25
N ALA A 95 1.89 13.91 -2.05
CA ALA A 95 1.65 13.93 -3.49
C ALA A 95 2.75 14.69 -4.23
N ASP A 96 2.68 14.66 -5.57
CA ASP A 96 3.52 15.45 -6.46
C ASP A 96 2.75 16.62 -7.10
N LEU A 97 1.45 16.70 -6.83
CA LEU A 97 0.56 17.80 -7.21
C LEU A 97 -0.59 17.96 -6.21
N LEU A 98 -1.17 19.14 -6.18
CA LEU A 98 -2.40 19.45 -5.45
C LEU A 98 -3.48 19.90 -6.45
N ASP A 99 -4.61 19.18 -6.51
CA ASP A 99 -5.80 19.72 -7.13
C ASP A 99 -6.48 20.77 -6.21
N ARG A 100 -7.37 21.58 -6.77
CA ARG A 100 -7.97 22.70 -6.03
C ARG A 100 -8.78 22.27 -4.81
N ALA A 101 -9.52 21.17 -4.91
CA ALA A 101 -10.33 20.67 -3.82
C ALA A 101 -9.47 20.10 -2.69
N THR A 102 -8.43 19.37 -3.03
CA THR A 102 -7.45 18.83 -2.07
C THR A 102 -6.69 19.97 -1.39
N LEU A 103 -6.21 20.99 -2.14
CA LEU A 103 -5.56 22.16 -1.58
C LEU A 103 -6.45 22.88 -0.54
N ALA A 104 -7.70 23.14 -0.89
CA ALA A 104 -8.66 23.76 0.02
C ALA A 104 -8.84 22.93 1.30
N ARG A 105 -8.93 21.60 1.17
CA ARG A 105 -9.18 20.70 2.29
C ARG A 105 -7.99 20.54 3.23
N VAL A 106 -6.75 20.41 2.69
CA VAL A 106 -5.56 20.33 3.55
C VAL A 106 -5.32 21.63 4.32
N VAL A 107 -5.62 22.78 3.70
CA VAL A 107 -5.55 24.09 4.35
C VAL A 107 -6.62 24.23 5.44
N GLU A 108 -7.88 23.94 5.13
CA GLU A 108 -9.00 23.96 6.09
C GLU A 108 -8.72 23.14 7.34
N LEU A 109 -8.15 21.96 7.17
CA LEU A 109 -7.88 21.01 8.24
C LEU A 109 -6.47 21.12 8.84
N ASN A 110 -5.65 22.03 8.33
CA ASN A 110 -4.24 22.18 8.69
C ASN A 110 -3.45 20.85 8.62
N ILE A 111 -3.72 20.04 7.60
CA ILE A 111 -3.04 18.75 7.40
C ILE A 111 -1.66 18.99 6.81
N PRO A 112 -0.56 18.54 7.44
CA PRO A 112 0.78 18.68 6.87
C PRO A 112 0.87 18.03 5.47
N VAL A 113 1.53 18.73 4.55
CA VAL A 113 1.67 18.31 3.16
C VAL A 113 3.13 17.92 2.87
N ASN A 114 3.33 16.69 2.44
CA ASN A 114 4.61 16.20 1.95
C ASN A 114 4.73 16.54 0.46
N CYS A 115 5.39 17.69 0.18
CA CYS A 115 5.46 18.28 -1.15
C CYS A 115 6.46 17.53 -2.05
N GLY A 116 5.99 17.04 -3.18
CA GLY A 116 6.78 16.40 -4.22
C GLY A 116 7.15 17.32 -5.40
N SER A 117 6.72 18.58 -5.38
CA SER A 117 7.05 19.58 -6.42
C SER A 117 7.16 20.99 -5.85
N MET A 118 7.87 21.87 -6.58
CA MET A 118 8.01 23.28 -6.24
C MET A 118 6.69 24.02 -6.31
N ASP A 119 5.83 23.65 -7.26
CA ASP A 119 4.53 24.29 -7.43
C ASP A 119 3.60 24.06 -6.25
N MET A 120 3.72 22.93 -5.55
CA MET A 120 2.98 22.69 -4.32
C MET A 120 3.36 23.66 -3.21
N LEU A 121 4.65 23.99 -3.06
CA LEU A 121 5.13 24.99 -2.09
C LEU A 121 4.56 26.38 -2.41
N ASP A 122 4.57 26.76 -3.69
CA ASP A 122 4.01 28.04 -4.13
C ASP A 122 2.49 28.10 -3.92
N GLN A 123 1.77 27.03 -4.25
CA GLN A 123 0.32 26.96 -4.07
C GLN A 123 -0.08 27.06 -2.58
N LEU A 124 0.62 26.37 -1.69
CA LEU A 124 0.37 26.41 -0.25
C LEU A 124 0.71 27.79 0.33
N GLY A 125 1.88 28.34 -0.01
CA GLY A 125 2.30 29.66 0.46
C GLY A 125 1.38 30.79 0.02
N ALA A 126 0.82 30.70 -1.20
CA ALA A 126 -0.11 31.68 -1.73
C ALA A 126 -1.44 31.76 -0.96
N VAL A 127 -1.88 30.64 -0.34
CA VAL A 127 -3.19 30.56 0.33
C VAL A 127 -3.09 30.44 1.85
N ASN A 128 -1.99 29.91 2.38
CA ASN A 128 -1.81 29.68 3.82
C ASN A 128 -0.34 29.80 4.25
N PRO A 129 0.26 30.99 4.33
CA PRO A 129 1.56 31.15 4.97
C PRO A 129 1.52 30.60 6.40
N GLY A 130 2.57 29.87 6.80
CA GLY A 130 2.61 29.14 8.07
C GLY A 130 2.16 27.66 7.97
N HIS A 131 1.71 27.22 6.78
CA HIS A 131 1.29 25.82 6.61
C HIS A 131 2.45 24.83 6.86
N PRO A 132 2.22 23.73 7.63
CA PRO A 132 3.25 22.72 7.86
C PRO A 132 3.51 21.89 6.61
N VAL A 133 4.77 21.77 6.20
CA VAL A 133 5.16 21.03 5.01
C VAL A 133 6.32 20.07 5.30
N TRP A 134 6.35 18.97 4.57
CA TRP A 134 7.50 18.09 4.41
C TRP A 134 8.05 18.27 3.00
N LEU A 135 9.31 17.93 2.78
CA LEU A 135 9.87 17.82 1.45
C LEU A 135 10.10 16.34 1.12
N ARG A 136 9.42 15.83 0.10
CA ARG A 136 9.74 14.56 -0.50
C ARG A 136 10.86 14.74 -1.50
N ILE A 137 12.02 14.17 -1.21
CA ILE A 137 13.20 14.30 -2.06
C ILE A 137 13.41 13.04 -2.89
N ASN A 138 13.66 13.25 -4.19
CA ASN A 138 14.16 12.24 -5.10
C ASN A 138 15.71 12.29 -5.05
N PRO A 139 16.37 11.27 -4.48
CA PRO A 139 17.84 11.31 -4.30
C PRO A 139 18.64 11.08 -5.59
N GLY A 140 17.98 10.86 -6.73
CA GLY A 140 18.62 10.60 -8.01
C GLY A 140 18.87 9.12 -8.31
N PHE A 141 18.56 8.25 -7.37
CA PHE A 141 18.62 6.80 -7.51
C PHE A 141 17.36 6.17 -6.91
N GLY A 142 17.07 4.94 -7.31
CA GLY A 142 15.90 4.22 -6.81
C GLY A 142 16.00 2.73 -7.09
N HIS A 143 15.23 1.94 -6.34
CA HIS A 143 15.14 0.50 -6.46
C HIS A 143 13.68 0.05 -6.42
N GLY A 144 13.33 -1.03 -7.13
CA GLY A 144 11.98 -1.59 -7.12
C GLY A 144 11.92 -2.97 -7.76
N HIS A 145 11.00 -3.83 -7.32
CA HIS A 145 10.78 -5.16 -7.91
C HIS A 145 10.45 -5.11 -9.41
N SER A 146 9.95 -4.01 -9.91
CA SER A 146 9.76 -3.74 -11.33
C SER A 146 10.05 -2.27 -11.64
N LYS A 147 10.32 -1.95 -12.90
CA LYS A 147 10.47 -0.55 -13.36
C LYS A 147 9.23 0.29 -13.03
N LYS A 148 8.03 -0.30 -12.98
CA LYS A 148 6.76 0.36 -12.66
C LYS A 148 6.59 0.70 -11.17
N THR A 149 7.39 0.12 -10.28
CA THR A 149 7.33 0.32 -8.83
C THR A 149 8.55 1.06 -8.27
N ASN A 150 9.47 1.46 -9.14
CA ASN A 150 10.58 2.35 -8.78
C ASN A 150 10.06 3.79 -8.60
N THR A 151 10.35 4.42 -7.47
CA THR A 151 9.91 5.79 -7.12
C THR A 151 11.06 6.77 -6.95
N GLY A 152 12.29 6.39 -7.32
CA GLY A 152 13.47 7.26 -7.36
C GLY A 152 14.15 7.30 -8.74
N GLY A 153 15.14 8.21 -8.91
CA GLY A 153 15.88 8.37 -10.15
C GLY A 153 15.19 9.24 -11.20
N GLU A 154 15.87 9.49 -12.31
CA GLU A 154 15.47 10.45 -13.37
C GLU A 154 14.15 10.12 -14.07
N HIS A 155 13.76 8.86 -14.11
CA HIS A 155 12.53 8.39 -14.76
C HIS A 155 11.32 8.32 -13.81
N SER A 156 11.51 8.68 -12.55
CA SER A 156 10.42 8.74 -11.58
C SER A 156 9.82 10.14 -11.56
N LYS A 157 8.48 10.22 -11.57
CA LYS A 157 7.77 11.49 -11.39
C LYS A 157 7.79 12.00 -9.94
N HIS A 158 8.23 11.18 -9.00
CA HIS A 158 8.05 11.43 -7.58
C HIS A 158 9.18 12.26 -6.98
N GLY A 159 8.75 13.25 -6.19
CA GLY A 159 9.62 14.05 -5.32
C GLY A 159 10.38 15.16 -6.04
N ILE A 160 10.89 16.10 -5.25
CA ILE A 160 11.77 17.17 -5.69
C ILE A 160 13.18 16.59 -5.92
N TRP A 161 13.79 16.91 -7.05
CA TRP A 161 15.14 16.45 -7.36
C TRP A 161 16.15 16.96 -6.34
N HIS A 162 17.03 16.10 -5.85
CA HIS A 162 17.98 16.45 -4.77
C HIS A 162 18.84 17.70 -5.09
N GLY A 163 19.18 17.93 -6.36
CA GLY A 163 19.92 19.12 -6.81
C GLY A 163 19.14 20.42 -6.69
N ASP A 164 17.81 20.37 -6.56
CA ASP A 164 16.92 21.52 -6.39
C ASP A 164 16.59 21.83 -4.91
N LEU A 165 17.20 21.13 -3.95
CA LEU A 165 16.87 21.27 -2.53
C LEU A 165 17.08 22.71 -2.03
N LEU A 166 18.16 23.39 -2.44
CA LEU A 166 18.40 24.80 -2.08
C LEU A 166 17.23 25.67 -2.49
N ARG A 167 16.76 25.52 -3.73
CA ARG A 167 15.61 26.25 -4.25
C ARG A 167 14.32 25.93 -3.49
N ALA A 168 14.15 24.66 -3.04
CA ALA A 168 13.01 24.30 -2.19
C ALA A 168 13.08 25.02 -0.83
N CYS A 169 14.24 25.12 -0.22
CA CYS A 169 14.46 25.88 1.02
C CYS A 169 14.12 27.36 0.84
N GLU A 170 14.59 27.99 -0.24
CA GLU A 170 14.25 29.39 -0.57
C GLU A 170 12.74 29.59 -0.72
N LYS A 171 12.03 28.64 -1.35
CA LYS A 171 10.57 28.68 -1.48
C LYS A 171 9.84 28.51 -0.15
N ILE A 172 10.31 27.64 0.73
CA ILE A 172 9.76 27.50 2.08
C ILE A 172 9.84 28.86 2.81
N GLN A 173 11.02 29.50 2.79
CA GLN A 173 11.25 30.78 3.45
C GLN A 173 10.43 31.91 2.82
N SER A 174 10.46 32.05 1.48
CA SER A 174 9.76 33.14 0.79
C SER A 174 8.23 33.00 0.86
N ASN A 175 7.72 31.79 0.93
CA ASN A 175 6.29 31.49 1.09
C ASN A 175 5.84 31.45 2.57
N GLY A 176 6.77 31.62 3.52
CA GLY A 176 6.48 31.60 4.95
C GLY A 176 5.98 30.24 5.45
N LEU A 177 6.33 29.13 4.79
CA LEU A 177 5.93 27.77 5.19
C LEU A 177 6.77 27.25 6.36
N VAL A 178 6.28 26.24 7.08
CA VAL A 178 6.95 25.66 8.23
C VAL A 178 7.40 24.22 7.91
N LEU A 179 8.71 24.04 7.74
CA LEU A 179 9.26 22.70 7.46
C LEU A 179 9.11 21.80 8.70
N GLN A 180 8.54 20.62 8.51
CA GLN A 180 8.37 19.60 9.55
C GLN A 180 9.43 18.51 9.44
N GLY A 181 9.84 18.14 8.24
CA GLY A 181 10.79 17.07 8.02
C GLY A 181 11.15 16.82 6.56
N LEU A 182 12.10 15.91 6.38
CA LEU A 182 12.47 15.36 5.07
C LEU A 182 11.99 13.93 4.92
N HIS A 183 11.54 13.60 3.72
CA HIS A 183 11.04 12.30 3.35
C HIS A 183 11.74 11.78 2.11
N MET A 184 12.17 10.51 2.13
CA MET A 184 12.60 9.78 0.94
C MET A 184 11.86 8.47 0.81
N HIS A 185 11.42 8.16 -0.40
CA HIS A 185 10.87 6.85 -0.74
C HIS A 185 11.38 6.45 -2.11
N ILE A 186 12.16 5.38 -2.20
CA ILE A 186 12.92 5.00 -3.38
C ILE A 186 12.37 3.80 -4.14
N GLY A 187 11.27 3.22 -3.67
CA GLY A 187 10.61 2.08 -4.30
C GLY A 187 10.35 0.93 -3.35
N SER A 188 9.96 -0.22 -3.90
CA SER A 188 9.62 -1.43 -3.15
C SER A 188 10.74 -2.46 -3.23
N GLY A 189 11.04 -3.10 -2.10
CA GLY A 189 12.12 -4.05 -1.94
C GLY A 189 13.24 -3.50 -1.07
N VAL A 190 13.90 -4.36 -0.29
CA VAL A 190 15.02 -3.95 0.55
C VAL A 190 16.28 -4.67 0.09
N ASP A 191 17.19 -3.87 -0.46
CA ASP A 191 18.60 -4.18 -0.55
C ASP A 191 19.32 -3.36 0.51
N TYR A 192 19.94 -4.02 1.50
CA TYR A 192 20.59 -3.34 2.61
C TYR A 192 21.82 -2.51 2.19
N ALA A 193 22.54 -2.89 1.13
CA ALA A 193 23.63 -2.08 0.59
C ALA A 193 23.08 -0.77 0.01
N HIS A 194 22.00 -0.84 -0.76
CA HIS A 194 21.31 0.32 -1.29
C HIS A 194 20.67 1.18 -0.18
N LEU A 195 20.17 0.56 0.88
CA LEU A 195 19.62 1.27 2.03
C LEU A 195 20.69 2.15 2.73
N GLN A 196 21.94 1.71 2.82
CA GLN A 196 23.03 2.52 3.37
C GLN A 196 23.29 3.78 2.53
N GLU A 197 23.16 3.70 1.21
CA GLU A 197 23.25 4.88 0.33
C GLU A 197 22.11 5.86 0.61
N VAL A 198 20.90 5.36 0.80
CA VAL A 198 19.72 6.19 1.15
C VAL A 198 19.93 6.88 2.50
N CYS A 199 20.38 6.15 3.49
CA CYS A 199 20.70 6.68 4.80
C CYS A 199 21.76 7.80 4.72
N GLY A 200 22.83 7.57 3.97
CA GLY A 200 23.88 8.57 3.74
C GLY A 200 23.38 9.81 2.97
N ALA A 201 22.44 9.62 2.05
CA ALA A 201 21.81 10.73 1.32
C ALA A 201 20.94 11.59 2.25
N MET A 202 20.17 10.99 3.15
CA MET A 202 19.33 11.72 4.10
C MET A 202 20.15 12.70 4.96
N LEU A 203 21.26 12.24 5.53
CA LEU A 203 22.11 13.11 6.37
C LEU A 203 22.61 14.33 5.58
N LYS A 204 23.11 14.12 4.35
CA LYS A 204 23.58 15.22 3.49
C LYS A 204 22.46 16.22 3.14
N LEU A 205 21.24 15.75 2.96
CA LEU A 205 20.10 16.62 2.69
C LEU A 205 19.76 17.46 3.92
N VAL A 206 19.82 16.89 5.13
CA VAL A 206 19.63 17.64 6.38
C VAL A 206 20.73 18.68 6.59
N GLU A 207 22.01 18.36 6.28
CA GLU A 207 23.10 19.33 6.32
C GLU A 207 22.82 20.57 5.45
N VAL A 208 22.28 20.34 4.23
CA VAL A 208 21.91 21.43 3.31
C VAL A 208 20.79 22.27 3.90
N VAL A 209 19.73 21.66 4.43
CA VAL A 209 18.57 22.35 5.04
C VAL A 209 19.02 23.18 6.24
N ASN A 210 19.82 22.61 7.13
CA ASN A 210 20.36 23.30 8.32
C ASN A 210 21.24 24.50 7.93
N ALA A 211 22.08 24.35 6.90
CA ALA A 211 22.91 25.45 6.38
C ALA A 211 22.10 26.62 5.81
N GLN A 212 20.82 26.42 5.43
CA GLN A 212 19.91 27.48 5.02
C GLN A 212 19.14 28.12 6.20
N GLY A 213 19.46 27.73 7.44
CA GLY A 213 18.78 28.24 8.63
C GLY A 213 17.34 27.73 8.79
N LEU A 214 17.00 26.62 8.13
CA LEU A 214 15.75 25.90 8.34
C LEU A 214 15.96 24.76 9.33
N ASP A 215 14.97 24.56 10.19
CA ASP A 215 14.93 23.47 11.16
C ASP A 215 13.92 22.39 10.75
N LEU A 216 14.08 21.18 11.25
CA LEU A 216 13.15 20.07 11.05
C LEU A 216 13.07 19.19 12.31
N HIS A 217 11.93 18.58 12.54
CA HIS A 217 11.66 17.79 13.74
C HIS A 217 11.49 16.29 13.47
N ALA A 218 11.55 15.88 12.20
CA ALA A 218 11.43 14.49 11.83
C ALA A 218 12.15 14.17 10.51
N ILE A 219 12.56 12.91 10.36
CA ILE A 219 12.97 12.30 9.11
C ILE A 219 12.11 11.07 8.84
N SER A 220 11.72 10.84 7.58
CA SER A 220 10.96 9.66 7.19
C SER A 220 11.78 8.73 6.33
N ALA A 221 11.83 7.47 6.75
CA ALA A 221 12.41 6.36 6.00
C ALA A 221 11.57 5.97 4.77
N GLY A 222 10.41 6.61 4.58
CA GLY A 222 9.45 6.26 3.55
C GLY A 222 8.89 4.85 3.73
N GLY A 223 8.34 4.31 2.65
CA GLY A 223 7.87 2.93 2.58
C GLY A 223 8.89 2.01 1.90
N GLY A 224 8.39 0.91 1.31
CA GLY A 224 9.20 0.00 0.50
C GLY A 224 9.46 -1.35 1.14
N LEU A 225 9.11 -1.56 2.42
CA LEU A 225 9.17 -2.87 3.03
C LEU A 225 8.30 -3.87 2.25
N SER A 226 8.91 -4.95 1.77
CA SER A 226 8.23 -6.02 1.06
C SER A 226 7.86 -7.18 1.98
N VAL A 227 7.10 -8.13 1.42
CA VAL A 227 6.80 -9.43 2.02
C VAL A 227 7.26 -10.52 1.06
N PRO A 228 7.55 -11.74 1.52
CA PRO A 228 7.83 -12.87 0.65
C PRO A 228 6.53 -13.33 -0.02
N TYR A 229 6.45 -13.22 -1.34
CA TYR A 229 5.31 -13.73 -2.12
C TYR A 229 5.49 -15.18 -2.56
N GLN A 230 6.73 -15.64 -2.59
CA GLN A 230 7.10 -17.01 -2.99
C GLN A 230 7.91 -17.69 -1.89
N ALA A 231 7.75 -19.00 -1.79
CA ALA A 231 8.54 -19.80 -0.86
C ALA A 231 10.06 -19.63 -1.14
N GLY A 232 10.82 -19.35 -0.09
CA GLY A 232 12.27 -19.11 -0.17
C GLY A 232 12.69 -17.67 -0.43
N GLU A 233 11.76 -16.75 -0.68
CA GLU A 233 12.08 -15.33 -0.67
C GLU A 233 12.44 -14.86 0.76
N PRO A 234 13.44 -13.96 0.90
CA PRO A 234 13.87 -13.50 2.22
C PRO A 234 12.78 -12.65 2.88
N THR A 235 12.60 -12.85 4.18
CA THR A 235 11.83 -11.95 5.04
C THR A 235 12.70 -10.76 5.42
N ILE A 236 12.08 -9.60 5.62
CA ILE A 236 12.81 -8.42 6.06
C ILE A 236 13.09 -8.48 7.56
N ASP A 237 14.34 -8.18 7.94
CA ASP A 237 14.71 -7.94 9.32
C ASP A 237 14.40 -6.47 9.68
N THR A 238 13.26 -6.26 10.31
CA THR A 238 12.78 -4.92 10.70
C THR A 238 13.65 -4.26 11.76
N ALA A 239 14.31 -5.02 12.63
CA ALA A 239 15.21 -4.50 13.64
C ALA A 239 16.52 -4.01 13.02
N HIS A 240 17.06 -4.77 12.08
CA HIS A 240 18.24 -4.34 11.32
C HIS A 240 17.92 -3.11 10.44
N TYR A 241 16.76 -3.11 9.76
CA TYR A 241 16.29 -1.96 8.99
C TYR A 241 16.18 -0.71 9.86
N PHE A 242 15.57 -0.83 11.05
CA PHE A 242 15.50 0.25 12.02
C PHE A 242 16.90 0.72 12.44
N SER A 243 17.83 -0.18 12.77
CA SER A 243 19.14 0.19 13.26
C SER A 243 19.96 1.08 12.29
N LEU A 244 19.79 0.85 10.98
CA LEU A 244 20.44 1.67 9.96
C LEU A 244 19.90 3.10 9.94
N TRP A 245 18.58 3.25 10.03
CA TRP A 245 17.92 4.56 10.07
C TRP A 245 18.11 5.28 11.39
N ASP A 246 18.15 4.55 12.52
CA ASP A 246 18.37 5.11 13.83
C ASP A 246 19.80 5.70 13.97
N ALA A 247 20.78 5.10 13.33
CA ALA A 247 22.12 5.67 13.22
C ALA A 247 22.11 7.03 12.48
N VAL A 248 21.29 7.17 11.43
CA VAL A 248 21.11 8.46 10.73
C VAL A 248 20.40 9.47 11.63
N ARG A 249 19.32 9.04 12.31
CA ARG A 249 18.58 9.90 13.26
C ARG A 249 19.53 10.51 14.29
N HIS A 250 20.39 9.69 14.93
CA HIS A 250 21.36 10.17 15.90
C HIS A 250 22.36 11.17 15.31
N ALA A 251 22.83 10.95 14.06
CA ALA A 251 23.70 11.90 13.39
C ALA A 251 22.98 13.24 13.10
N VAL A 252 21.71 13.18 12.71
CA VAL A 252 20.85 14.36 12.50
C VAL A 252 20.60 15.11 13.81
N GLU A 253 20.31 14.40 14.91
CA GLU A 253 20.15 15.00 16.25
C GLU A 253 21.42 15.73 16.73
N GLN A 254 22.58 15.14 16.46
CA GLN A 254 23.86 15.82 16.77
C GLN A 254 24.06 17.09 15.94
N LEU A 255 23.65 17.07 14.68
CA LEU A 255 23.78 18.22 13.78
C LEU A 255 22.82 19.36 14.17
N LEU A 256 21.58 19.03 14.54
CA LEU A 256 20.52 19.99 14.85
C LEU A 256 20.48 20.40 16.34
N GLU A 257 21.23 19.70 17.21
CA GLU A 257 21.29 19.92 18.65
C GLU A 257 19.96 19.75 19.41
N HIS A 258 19.02 18.96 18.84
CA HIS A 258 17.74 18.61 19.46
C HIS A 258 17.22 17.22 18.99
N PRO A 259 16.25 16.60 19.69
CA PRO A 259 15.65 15.33 19.29
C PRO A 259 14.90 15.43 17.98
N VAL A 260 15.01 14.36 17.15
CA VAL A 260 14.33 14.22 15.86
C VAL A 260 13.57 12.90 15.81
N LYS A 261 12.33 12.91 15.38
CA LYS A 261 11.52 11.71 15.21
C LYS A 261 11.93 10.94 13.95
N LEU A 262 11.93 9.61 14.06
CA LEU A 262 12.10 8.71 12.93
C LEU A 262 10.76 8.08 12.55
N GLU A 263 10.25 8.43 11.36
CA GLU A 263 9.00 7.89 10.82
C GLU A 263 9.24 6.83 9.75
N ILE A 264 8.27 5.89 9.59
CA ILE A 264 8.25 4.90 8.52
C ILE A 264 6.85 4.84 7.90
N GLU A 265 6.77 4.61 6.56
CA GLU A 265 5.52 4.64 5.79
C GLU A 265 5.18 3.29 5.11
N PRO A 266 5.01 2.20 5.86
CA PRO A 266 4.70 0.89 5.28
C PRO A 266 3.26 0.85 4.76
N GLY A 267 3.09 0.29 3.56
CA GLY A 267 1.77 -0.07 3.03
C GLY A 267 1.68 -1.58 2.85
N ARG A 268 2.48 -2.11 1.92
CA ARG A 268 2.55 -3.53 1.58
C ARG A 268 2.83 -4.41 2.80
N TYR A 269 3.86 -4.08 3.57
CA TYR A 269 4.29 -4.85 4.72
C TYR A 269 3.18 -5.06 5.75
N LEU A 270 2.38 -4.03 6.02
CA LEU A 270 1.30 -4.13 7.01
C LEU A 270 0.10 -4.94 6.53
N MET A 271 -0.13 -5.01 5.21
CA MET A 271 -1.40 -5.48 4.67
C MET A 271 -1.32 -6.75 3.82
N ALA A 272 -0.23 -6.98 3.06
CA ALA A 272 -0.24 -8.03 2.04
C ALA A 272 -0.59 -9.41 2.60
N GLU A 273 0.14 -9.87 3.62
CA GLU A 273 -0.04 -11.18 4.23
C GLU A 273 -1.33 -11.30 5.06
N SER A 274 -1.99 -10.16 5.36
CA SER A 274 -3.24 -10.16 6.12
C SER A 274 -4.48 -10.45 5.29
N GLY A 275 -4.36 -10.65 3.97
CA GLY A 275 -5.54 -10.79 3.13
C GLY A 275 -5.42 -11.86 2.06
N VAL A 276 -6.58 -12.49 1.78
CA VAL A 276 -6.77 -13.43 0.68
C VAL A 276 -7.94 -13.03 -0.18
N LEU A 277 -7.86 -13.38 -1.48
CA LEU A 277 -9.00 -13.37 -2.39
C LEU A 277 -9.51 -14.80 -2.55
N VAL A 278 -10.75 -15.04 -2.17
CA VAL A 278 -11.43 -16.33 -2.33
C VAL A 278 -12.36 -16.24 -3.53
N THR A 279 -12.26 -17.20 -4.44
CA THR A 279 -13.01 -17.26 -5.68
C THR A 279 -13.48 -18.69 -5.95
N GLU A 280 -14.61 -18.86 -6.65
CA GLU A 280 -15.17 -20.18 -6.97
C GLU A 280 -14.80 -20.59 -8.39
N VAL A 281 -14.43 -21.85 -8.57
CA VAL A 281 -14.20 -22.46 -9.87
C VAL A 281 -15.55 -22.63 -10.59
N ARG A 282 -15.72 -21.97 -11.75
CA ARG A 282 -16.95 -21.98 -12.53
C ARG A 282 -16.88 -22.82 -13.79
N ALA A 283 -15.64 -23.08 -14.27
CA ALA A 283 -15.42 -23.97 -15.40
C ALA A 283 -13.98 -24.50 -15.40
N THR A 284 -13.78 -25.65 -15.99
CA THR A 284 -12.47 -26.18 -16.37
C THR A 284 -12.47 -26.57 -17.83
N LYS A 285 -11.36 -26.38 -18.53
CA LYS A 285 -11.24 -26.78 -19.93
C LYS A 285 -9.81 -27.06 -20.34
N GLN A 286 -9.66 -27.92 -21.33
CA GLN A 286 -8.37 -28.15 -22.00
C GLN A 286 -8.31 -27.32 -23.29
N GLN A 287 -7.22 -26.57 -23.50
CA GLN A 287 -6.93 -25.80 -24.70
C GLN A 287 -5.53 -26.15 -25.19
N GLY A 288 -5.43 -27.06 -26.17
CA GLY A 288 -4.13 -27.59 -26.57
C GLY A 288 -3.42 -28.26 -25.40
N ALA A 289 -2.22 -27.81 -25.08
CA ALA A 289 -1.44 -28.31 -23.93
C ALA A 289 -1.83 -27.67 -22.58
N ASN A 290 -2.64 -26.61 -22.59
CA ASN A 290 -2.96 -25.85 -21.37
C ASN A 290 -4.23 -26.37 -20.70
N HIS A 291 -4.14 -26.59 -19.39
CA HIS A 291 -5.30 -26.84 -18.53
C HIS A 291 -5.76 -25.51 -17.90
N PHE A 292 -6.99 -25.10 -18.22
CA PHE A 292 -7.59 -23.85 -17.69
C PHE A 292 -8.53 -24.14 -16.53
N VAL A 293 -8.37 -23.38 -15.45
CA VAL A 293 -9.32 -23.26 -14.35
C VAL A 293 -9.91 -21.84 -14.41
N MET A 294 -11.21 -21.76 -14.68
CA MET A 294 -11.93 -20.50 -14.83
C MET A 294 -12.67 -20.19 -13.53
N VAL A 295 -12.40 -19.02 -12.96
CA VAL A 295 -12.95 -18.61 -11.67
C VAL A 295 -13.86 -17.38 -11.81
N ASP A 296 -14.63 -17.06 -10.77
CA ASP A 296 -15.58 -15.95 -10.77
C ASP A 296 -14.98 -14.57 -10.43
N ALA A 297 -13.72 -14.50 -9.96
CA ALA A 297 -12.94 -13.28 -9.85
C ALA A 297 -12.13 -13.00 -11.13
N GLY A 298 -11.85 -11.74 -11.42
CA GLY A 298 -11.01 -11.32 -12.53
C GLY A 298 -10.02 -10.23 -12.15
N PHE A 299 -9.30 -9.69 -13.14
CA PHE A 299 -8.38 -8.57 -12.86
C PHE A 299 -9.14 -7.31 -12.40
N SER A 300 -10.44 -7.21 -12.63
CA SER A 300 -11.28 -6.15 -12.03
C SER A 300 -11.31 -6.23 -10.51
N ASP A 301 -11.07 -7.40 -9.94
CA ASP A 301 -10.96 -7.60 -8.49
C ASP A 301 -9.49 -7.52 -8.04
N LEU A 302 -8.57 -8.24 -8.70
CA LEU A 302 -7.14 -8.27 -8.40
C LEU A 302 -6.31 -7.99 -9.66
N VAL A 303 -6.00 -6.72 -9.92
CA VAL A 303 -5.31 -6.28 -11.14
C VAL A 303 -3.81 -6.58 -11.15
N ARG A 304 -3.20 -6.86 -9.99
CA ARG A 304 -1.75 -6.95 -9.85
C ARG A 304 -1.06 -7.98 -10.77
N PRO A 305 -1.57 -9.20 -10.98
CA PRO A 305 -0.98 -10.12 -11.96
C PRO A 305 -1.00 -9.53 -13.37
N ALA A 306 -2.12 -8.95 -13.81
CA ALA A 306 -2.25 -8.38 -15.15
C ALA A 306 -1.41 -7.10 -15.35
N LEU A 307 -1.32 -6.24 -14.33
CA LEU A 307 -0.64 -4.95 -14.44
C LEU A 307 0.87 -5.03 -14.23
N TYR A 308 1.32 -5.90 -13.32
CA TYR A 308 2.71 -5.97 -12.86
C TYR A 308 3.37 -7.35 -13.06
N GLY A 309 2.65 -8.35 -13.56
CA GLY A 309 3.11 -9.74 -13.54
C GLY A 309 3.31 -10.27 -12.09
N ALA A 310 2.57 -9.71 -11.13
CA ALA A 310 2.78 -10.02 -9.72
C ALA A 310 2.38 -11.46 -9.40
N TYR A 311 3.25 -12.15 -8.67
CA TYR A 311 2.96 -13.48 -8.16
C TYR A 311 2.05 -13.40 -6.93
N HIS A 312 1.08 -14.33 -6.85
CA HIS A 312 0.32 -14.67 -5.66
C HIS A 312 0.28 -16.19 -5.50
N GLY A 313 0.50 -16.69 -4.28
CA GLY A 313 0.31 -18.07 -3.95
C GLY A 313 -1.15 -18.50 -4.21
N MET A 314 -1.36 -19.74 -4.63
CA MET A 314 -2.69 -20.28 -4.94
C MET A 314 -2.91 -21.61 -4.26
N GLU A 315 -4.10 -21.83 -3.72
CA GLU A 315 -4.52 -23.07 -3.08
C GLU A 315 -5.95 -23.42 -3.53
N LEU A 316 -6.19 -24.70 -3.84
CA LEU A 316 -7.52 -25.23 -4.11
C LEU A 316 -8.06 -25.95 -2.86
N ILE A 317 -9.30 -25.64 -2.51
CA ILE A 317 -10.02 -26.28 -1.43
C ILE A 317 -11.43 -26.66 -1.90
N HIS A 318 -11.99 -27.74 -1.38
CA HIS A 318 -13.40 -28.06 -1.62
C HIS A 318 -14.32 -27.10 -0.89
N SER A 319 -15.52 -26.92 -1.41
CA SER A 319 -16.54 -26.02 -0.80
C SER A 319 -16.96 -26.43 0.61
N ASP A 320 -16.68 -27.68 1.02
CA ASP A 320 -16.90 -28.17 2.39
C ASP A 320 -15.73 -27.87 3.35
N GLY A 321 -14.66 -27.22 2.87
CA GLY A 321 -13.48 -26.88 3.67
C GLY A 321 -12.47 -28.01 3.79
N THR A 322 -12.55 -29.04 2.97
CA THR A 322 -11.49 -30.05 2.86
C THR A 322 -10.46 -29.68 1.81
N ALA A 323 -9.21 -30.11 1.98
CA ALA A 323 -8.15 -29.84 1.02
C ALA A 323 -8.33 -30.66 -0.25
N VAL A 324 -8.17 -30.02 -1.42
CA VAL A 324 -8.11 -30.74 -2.71
C VAL A 324 -6.73 -31.39 -2.82
N ASN A 325 -6.70 -32.72 -2.89
CA ASN A 325 -5.48 -33.49 -3.00
C ASN A 325 -5.46 -34.26 -4.34
N GLY A 326 -4.29 -34.68 -4.78
CA GLY A 326 -4.15 -35.50 -5.98
C GLY A 326 -2.98 -35.13 -6.88
N LEU A 327 -3.05 -35.63 -8.12
CA LEU A 327 -2.04 -35.31 -9.14
C LEU A 327 -2.05 -33.79 -9.44
N GLN A 328 -0.85 -33.27 -9.60
CA GLN A 328 -0.65 -31.85 -9.94
C GLN A 328 -0.65 -31.65 -11.45
N PHE A 329 -1.26 -30.58 -11.91
CA PHE A 329 -1.34 -30.19 -13.32
C PHE A 329 -0.78 -28.79 -13.51
N ASP A 330 -0.08 -28.59 -14.63
CA ASP A 330 0.31 -27.25 -15.09
C ASP A 330 -0.94 -26.46 -15.50
N THR A 331 -1.39 -25.60 -14.62
CA THR A 331 -2.70 -24.93 -14.69
C THR A 331 -2.57 -23.45 -15.02
N VAL A 332 -3.43 -22.98 -15.90
CA VAL A 332 -3.68 -21.55 -16.15
C VAL A 332 -4.97 -21.16 -15.41
N VAL A 333 -4.87 -20.19 -14.51
CA VAL A 333 -6.02 -19.65 -13.78
C VAL A 333 -6.47 -18.35 -14.45
N ALA A 334 -7.73 -18.30 -14.89
CA ALA A 334 -8.30 -17.15 -15.62
C ALA A 334 -9.64 -16.73 -15.04
N GLY A 335 -9.96 -15.45 -15.20
CA GLY A 335 -11.20 -14.85 -14.72
C GLY A 335 -12.31 -14.82 -15.76
N PRO A 336 -13.43 -14.13 -15.44
CA PRO A 336 -14.63 -14.09 -16.26
C PRO A 336 -14.70 -12.91 -17.23
N LEU A 337 -13.69 -12.02 -17.24
CA LEU A 337 -13.74 -10.80 -18.03
C LEU A 337 -13.55 -11.09 -19.51
N CYS A 338 -14.23 -10.32 -20.36
CA CYS A 338 -14.12 -10.44 -21.82
C CYS A 338 -12.81 -9.76 -22.29
N GLU A 339 -11.68 -10.25 -21.80
CA GLU A 339 -10.33 -9.71 -22.05
C GLU A 339 -9.28 -10.81 -21.94
N SER A 340 -8.41 -10.92 -22.94
CA SER A 340 -7.36 -11.96 -22.97
C SER A 340 -6.36 -11.86 -21.82
N GLY A 341 -6.16 -10.66 -21.27
CA GLY A 341 -5.29 -10.42 -20.12
C GLY A 341 -5.91 -10.81 -18.77
N ASP A 342 -7.12 -11.35 -18.73
CA ASP A 342 -7.77 -11.77 -17.48
C ASP A 342 -7.27 -13.15 -17.02
N VAL A 343 -5.98 -13.20 -16.72
CA VAL A 343 -5.24 -14.38 -16.30
C VAL A 343 -4.44 -14.04 -15.03
N PHE A 344 -4.66 -14.79 -13.96
CA PHE A 344 -3.92 -14.61 -12.70
C PHE A 344 -2.53 -15.24 -12.73
N THR A 345 -2.34 -16.24 -13.59
CA THR A 345 -1.09 -16.99 -13.74
C THR A 345 -0.26 -16.42 -14.90
N GLN A 346 0.11 -15.13 -14.76
CA GLN A 346 0.96 -14.46 -15.73
C GLN A 346 2.12 -13.72 -15.05
N GLY A 347 3.22 -13.58 -15.81
CA GLY A 347 4.38 -12.80 -15.44
C GLY A 347 4.43 -11.46 -16.16
N ASP A 348 5.57 -10.79 -16.08
CA ASP A 348 5.80 -9.50 -16.73
C ASP A 348 5.59 -9.61 -18.25
N GLY A 349 4.96 -8.59 -18.82
CA GLY A 349 4.63 -8.57 -20.26
C GLY A 349 3.47 -9.49 -20.66
N GLY A 350 2.72 -10.07 -19.71
CA GLY A 350 1.55 -10.92 -20.00
C GLY A 350 1.91 -12.36 -20.38
N VAL A 351 3.14 -12.80 -20.15
CA VAL A 351 3.57 -14.18 -20.40
C VAL A 351 2.86 -15.10 -19.42
N VAL A 352 2.15 -16.12 -19.93
CA VAL A 352 1.48 -17.13 -19.10
C VAL A 352 2.53 -17.97 -18.37
N LEU A 353 2.43 -18.03 -17.04
CA LEU A 353 3.24 -18.82 -16.14
C LEU A 353 2.34 -19.82 -15.42
N HIS A 354 2.42 -21.10 -15.78
CA HIS A 354 1.59 -22.12 -15.16
C HIS A 354 1.82 -22.20 -13.65
N ARG A 355 0.76 -22.61 -12.93
CA ARG A 355 0.83 -23.02 -11.53
C ARG A 355 0.58 -24.52 -11.42
N SER A 356 1.38 -25.19 -10.62
CA SER A 356 1.15 -26.58 -10.26
C SER A 356 0.02 -26.64 -9.25
N LEU A 357 -1.16 -27.09 -9.68
CA LEU A 357 -2.37 -27.22 -8.86
C LEU A 357 -2.97 -28.60 -9.01
N PRO A 358 -3.63 -29.13 -7.97
CA PRO A 358 -4.39 -30.39 -8.12
C PRO A 358 -5.56 -30.18 -9.10
N GLN A 359 -6.19 -31.28 -9.52
CA GLN A 359 -7.32 -31.24 -10.44
C GLN A 359 -8.51 -30.54 -9.80
N ALA A 360 -8.87 -29.36 -10.32
CA ALA A 360 -10.02 -28.58 -9.88
C ALA A 360 -11.35 -29.12 -10.46
N GLN A 361 -12.41 -28.97 -9.69
CA GLN A 361 -13.79 -29.23 -10.11
C GLN A 361 -14.64 -27.96 -9.99
N VAL A 362 -15.72 -27.89 -10.77
CA VAL A 362 -16.69 -26.79 -10.62
C VAL A 362 -17.31 -26.84 -9.22
N GLY A 363 -17.28 -25.71 -8.53
CA GLY A 363 -17.71 -25.57 -7.15
C GLY A 363 -16.57 -25.61 -6.12
N ASP A 364 -15.35 -26.00 -6.51
CA ASP A 364 -14.18 -25.82 -5.65
C ASP A 364 -13.89 -24.34 -5.45
N LEU A 365 -13.22 -24.00 -4.35
CA LEU A 365 -12.74 -22.66 -4.07
C LEU A 365 -11.25 -22.56 -4.41
N LEU A 366 -10.86 -21.49 -5.10
CA LEU A 366 -9.47 -21.11 -5.29
C LEU A 366 -9.16 -19.91 -4.39
N VAL A 367 -8.11 -20.01 -3.60
CA VAL A 367 -7.62 -18.99 -2.68
C VAL A 367 -6.35 -18.38 -3.23
N LEU A 368 -6.33 -17.05 -3.44
CA LEU A 368 -5.13 -16.32 -3.78
C LEU A 368 -4.60 -15.63 -2.52
N HIS A 369 -3.37 -15.96 -2.13
CA HIS A 369 -2.72 -15.49 -0.91
C HIS A 369 -2.03 -14.14 -1.09
N ASP A 370 -1.71 -13.47 0.03
CA ASP A 370 -0.94 -12.22 0.11
C ASP A 370 -1.54 -11.08 -0.71
N THR A 371 -2.86 -11.03 -0.76
CA THR A 371 -3.62 -10.06 -1.57
C THR A 371 -4.16 -8.87 -0.77
N GLY A 372 -3.83 -8.78 0.53
CA GLY A 372 -4.37 -7.74 1.43
C GLY A 372 -3.97 -6.32 1.06
N ALA A 373 -2.83 -6.14 0.36
CA ALA A 373 -2.37 -4.86 -0.14
C ALA A 373 -2.57 -4.73 -1.65
N TYR A 374 -3.10 -3.58 -2.10
CA TYR A 374 -3.28 -3.26 -3.53
C TYR A 374 -4.18 -4.26 -4.29
N GLY A 375 -5.02 -5.01 -3.55
CA GLY A 375 -6.10 -5.83 -4.10
C GLY A 375 -7.37 -5.00 -4.18
N ALA A 376 -8.19 -5.02 -3.14
CA ALA A 376 -9.46 -4.31 -3.09
C ALA A 376 -9.35 -2.80 -3.36
N SER A 377 -8.22 -2.15 -3.00
CA SER A 377 -7.98 -0.73 -3.26
C SER A 377 -7.75 -0.39 -4.74
N MET A 378 -7.40 -1.37 -5.57
CA MET A 378 -7.21 -1.22 -7.00
C MET A 378 -8.33 -1.88 -7.84
N SER A 379 -9.39 -2.36 -7.19
CA SER A 379 -10.54 -2.96 -7.86
C SER A 379 -11.29 -1.93 -8.73
N SER A 380 -11.93 -2.40 -9.79
CA SER A 380 -12.68 -1.57 -10.73
C SER A 380 -14.01 -2.23 -11.13
N ASN A 381 -14.88 -1.45 -11.77
CA ASN A 381 -16.13 -1.93 -12.34
C ASN A 381 -16.00 -2.34 -13.82
N TYR A 382 -14.83 -2.78 -14.26
CA TYR A 382 -14.65 -3.23 -15.65
C TYR A 382 -15.67 -4.33 -16.02
N ASN A 383 -16.16 -4.33 -17.25
CA ASN A 383 -17.28 -5.12 -17.75
C ASN A 383 -18.58 -4.95 -16.90
N ALA A 384 -18.78 -3.78 -16.28
CA ALA A 384 -19.91 -3.47 -15.39
C ALA A 384 -20.09 -4.47 -14.22
N ARG A 385 -19.00 -5.08 -13.75
CA ARG A 385 -19.02 -5.98 -12.59
C ARG A 385 -19.01 -5.20 -11.30
N PRO A 386 -19.90 -5.52 -10.34
CA PRO A 386 -19.91 -4.90 -9.02
C PRO A 386 -18.64 -5.19 -8.22
N LEU A 387 -18.20 -4.23 -7.39
CA LEU A 387 -17.16 -4.46 -6.39
C LEU A 387 -17.61 -5.54 -5.39
N ILE A 388 -16.71 -6.44 -5.06
CA ILE A 388 -16.99 -7.60 -4.20
C ILE A 388 -16.97 -7.26 -2.72
N ALA A 389 -17.50 -8.14 -1.87
CA ALA A 389 -17.57 -7.97 -0.44
C ALA A 389 -16.18 -8.08 0.22
N GLU A 390 -16.03 -7.42 1.38
CA GLU A 390 -14.84 -7.53 2.24
C GLU A 390 -15.25 -7.96 3.67
N VAL A 391 -14.54 -8.93 4.22
CA VAL A 391 -14.73 -9.47 5.56
C VAL A 391 -13.44 -9.31 6.35
N LEU A 392 -13.52 -8.87 7.60
CA LEU A 392 -12.41 -8.83 8.55
C LEU A 392 -12.65 -9.87 9.64
N MET A 393 -11.67 -10.75 9.80
CA MET A 393 -11.59 -11.67 10.95
C MET A 393 -10.91 -10.92 12.10
N GLU A 394 -11.62 -10.77 13.22
CA GLU A 394 -11.10 -10.11 14.41
C GLU A 394 -11.51 -10.93 15.65
N ASN A 395 -10.53 -11.38 16.44
CA ASN A 395 -10.75 -12.30 17.59
C ASN A 395 -11.47 -13.61 17.21
N GLY A 396 -11.20 -14.14 16.03
CA GLY A 396 -11.84 -15.36 15.53
C GLY A 396 -13.25 -15.16 14.96
N GLU A 397 -13.81 -13.95 15.02
CA GLU A 397 -15.15 -13.64 14.53
C GLU A 397 -15.12 -12.89 13.20
N PRO A 398 -15.92 -13.32 12.19
CA PRO A 398 -16.01 -12.63 10.92
C PRO A 398 -16.94 -11.42 11.01
N ARG A 399 -16.51 -10.30 10.45
CA ARG A 399 -17.31 -9.09 10.34
C ARG A 399 -17.28 -8.56 8.91
N LEU A 400 -18.46 -8.38 8.30
CA LEU A 400 -18.59 -7.72 7.01
C LEU A 400 -18.16 -6.24 7.17
N ILE A 401 -17.12 -5.83 6.43
CA ILE A 401 -16.56 -4.47 6.47
C ILE A 401 -16.82 -3.68 5.19
N ARG A 402 -17.21 -4.36 4.12
CA ARG A 402 -17.81 -3.78 2.91
C ARG A 402 -18.79 -4.80 2.32
N ARG A 403 -20.03 -4.39 2.12
CA ARG A 403 -20.99 -5.23 1.38
C ARG A 403 -20.66 -5.25 -0.11
N ARG A 404 -21.11 -6.28 -0.80
CA ARG A 404 -21.05 -6.34 -2.27
C ARG A 404 -21.83 -5.17 -2.87
N GLN A 405 -21.25 -4.51 -3.87
CA GLN A 405 -21.92 -3.50 -4.68
C GLN A 405 -23.03 -4.16 -5.52
N THR A 406 -24.10 -3.44 -5.78
CA THR A 406 -25.19 -3.90 -6.64
C THR A 406 -25.10 -3.27 -8.03
N VAL A 407 -25.66 -3.93 -9.06
CA VAL A 407 -25.78 -3.35 -10.40
C VAL A 407 -26.62 -2.07 -10.37
N ALA A 408 -27.64 -2.02 -9.51
CA ALA A 408 -28.47 -0.82 -9.34
C ALA A 408 -27.66 0.40 -8.88
N GLU A 409 -26.61 0.21 -8.05
CA GLU A 409 -25.73 1.30 -7.63
C GLU A 409 -24.81 1.79 -8.76
N LEU A 410 -24.42 0.92 -9.69
CA LEU A 410 -23.69 1.34 -10.88
C LEU A 410 -24.58 2.23 -11.77
N LEU A 411 -25.81 1.79 -12.01
CA LEU A 411 -26.78 2.52 -12.83
C LEU A 411 -27.24 3.83 -12.18
N ALA A 412 -27.26 3.91 -10.85
CA ALA A 412 -27.70 5.11 -10.13
C ALA A 412 -26.83 6.35 -10.43
N LEU A 413 -25.54 6.15 -10.77
CA LEU A 413 -24.64 7.25 -11.15
C LEU A 413 -24.99 7.87 -12.51
N GLU A 414 -25.74 7.16 -13.35
CA GLU A 414 -26.14 7.56 -14.70
C GLU A 414 -27.58 8.09 -14.72
N ALA A 415 -28.32 8.01 -13.61
CA ALA A 415 -29.67 8.52 -13.46
C ALA A 415 -29.62 10.04 -13.19
N VAL A 416 -29.48 10.85 -14.25
CA VAL A 416 -29.42 12.31 -14.26
C VAL A 416 -30.73 12.92 -14.73
#